data_ef59ad5705e4e2fd3401c45574e09f24
#
_entry.id   ef59ad5705e4e2fd3401c45574e09f24
#
_cell.length_a   1.000
_cell.length_b   1.000
_cell.length_c   1.000
_cell.angle_alpha   90.00
_cell.angle_beta   90.00
_cell.angle_gamma   90.00
#
_symmetry.space_group_name_H-M   'P 1'
#
loop_
_entity.id
_entity.type
_entity.pdbx_description
1 polymer ?
#
loop_
_entity_poly.entity_id
_entity_poly.type
_entity_poly.pdbx_seq_one_letter_code
_entity_poly.pdbx_strand_id
1 'polypeptide(L)'
;KSWYKSPIRIISHIEGTKITPSLVEKRTKELKISQWDKVHTFLMYDMDVQTINEKLRKCKAERLLSNPCFEIWLLLHAKDQKTAIETDALIKELKKGAPVWKNYSKSAFTDTQKSFLNDNTDVAVARAKKLREFLNPSTGIYKLIDLLQKNAKMVNH
;
A
#
# COMPACT_ATOMS: atom_id res chain seq x y z
N LYS A 1 5.14 17.87 8.13
CA LYS A 1 3.74 18.29 8.39
C LYS A 1 2.87 17.05 8.20
N SER A 2 2.11 16.67 9.25
CA SER A 2 1.15 15.57 9.17
C SER A 2 0.05 15.98 8.16
N TRP A 3 -0.10 15.23 7.09
CA TRP A 3 -1.10 15.46 6.04
C TRP A 3 -2.53 15.18 6.53
N TYR A 4 -2.66 14.45 7.64
CA TYR A 4 -3.94 14.18 8.29
C TYR A 4 -3.88 14.66 9.74
N LYS A 5 -4.71 15.62 10.10
CA LYS A 5 -5.03 15.94 11.50
C LYS A 5 -5.93 14.82 12.07
N SER A 6 -5.48 13.57 11.95
CA SER A 6 -6.23 12.42 12.42
C SER A 6 -5.57 11.89 13.71
N PRO A 7 -6.32 11.40 14.69
CA PRO A 7 -5.79 10.71 15.85
C PRO A 7 -5.16 9.35 15.50
N ILE A 8 -4.94 9.07 14.21
CA ILE A 8 -4.36 7.83 13.73
C ILE A 8 -2.85 7.84 13.96
N ARG A 9 -2.36 6.82 14.67
CA ARG A 9 -0.95 6.52 14.82
C ARG A 9 -0.59 5.37 13.87
N ILE A 10 0.32 5.61 12.93
CA ILE A 10 0.85 4.59 12.03
C ILE A 10 2.16 4.08 12.59
N ILE A 11 2.25 2.76 12.79
CA ILE A 11 3.46 2.08 13.25
C ILE A 11 3.83 1.06 12.18
N SER A 12 5.03 1.16 11.64
CA SER A 12 5.51 0.27 10.58
C SER A 12 6.71 -0.57 11.04
N HIS A 13 6.74 -1.82 10.61
CA HIS A 13 7.84 -2.76 10.80
C HIS A 13 8.24 -3.36 9.47
N ILE A 14 9.53 -3.59 9.26
CA ILE A 14 10.05 -4.27 8.08
C ILE A 14 10.52 -5.65 8.49
N GLU A 15 9.73 -6.68 8.16
CA GLU A 15 9.97 -8.07 8.59
C GLU A 15 10.39 -8.99 7.43
N GLY A 16 10.21 -8.56 6.18
CA GLY A 16 10.57 -9.32 4.99
C GLY A 16 10.00 -10.73 5.00
N THR A 17 10.79 -11.72 4.62
CA THR A 17 10.39 -13.13 4.55
C THR A 17 10.26 -13.81 5.92
N LYS A 18 10.64 -13.15 7.01
CA LYS A 18 10.56 -13.65 8.39
C LYS A 18 9.17 -13.55 8.99
N ILE A 19 8.21 -12.96 8.26
CA ILE A 19 6.83 -12.81 8.73
C ILE A 19 6.21 -14.16 9.10
N THR A 20 5.57 -14.20 10.26
CA THR A 20 4.82 -15.35 10.78
C THR A 20 3.61 -14.86 11.58
N PRO A 21 2.57 -15.70 11.80
CA PRO A 21 1.46 -15.34 12.70
C PRO A 21 1.92 -14.93 14.09
N SER A 22 2.86 -15.68 14.68
CA SER A 22 3.40 -15.39 16.02
C SER A 22 4.14 -14.04 16.08
N LEU A 23 4.85 -13.68 14.99
CA LEU A 23 5.54 -12.40 14.92
C LEU A 23 4.53 -11.24 14.84
N VAL A 24 3.46 -11.38 14.07
CA VAL A 24 2.38 -10.39 14.01
C VAL A 24 1.72 -10.21 15.38
N GLU A 25 1.40 -11.30 16.07
CA GLU A 25 0.85 -11.24 17.42
C GLU A 25 1.80 -10.57 18.42
N LYS A 26 3.09 -10.91 18.35
CA LYS A 26 4.12 -10.28 19.19
C LYS A 26 4.16 -8.77 18.97
N ARG A 27 4.23 -8.31 17.72
CA ARG A 27 4.24 -6.88 17.38
C ARG A 27 2.98 -6.16 17.86
N THR A 28 1.83 -6.80 17.74
CA THR A 28 0.57 -6.24 18.24
C THR A 28 0.57 -6.11 19.76
N LYS A 29 1.08 -7.10 20.51
CA LYS A 29 1.18 -7.06 21.97
C LYS A 29 2.19 -6.01 22.48
N GLU A 30 3.23 -5.72 21.70
CA GLU A 30 4.22 -4.68 22.03
C GLU A 30 3.63 -3.26 21.96
N LEU A 31 2.48 -3.09 21.29
CA LEU A 31 1.80 -1.80 21.23
C LEU A 31 1.16 -1.48 22.59
N LYS A 32 1.47 -0.29 23.11
CA LYS A 32 0.74 0.26 24.25
C LYS A 32 -0.58 0.85 23.75
N ILE A 33 -1.61 0.01 23.70
CA ILE A 33 -2.96 0.37 23.26
C ILE A 33 -3.89 0.51 24.46
N SER A 34 -4.74 1.53 24.42
CA SER A 34 -5.82 1.74 25.37
C SER A 34 -7.02 0.85 25.02
N GLN A 35 -7.89 0.59 25.97
CA GLN A 35 -9.16 -0.14 25.71
C GLN A 35 -10.09 0.57 24.70
N TRP A 36 -9.83 1.85 24.44
CA TRP A 36 -10.59 2.69 23.50
C TRP A 36 -9.96 2.72 22.10
N ASP A 37 -8.74 2.23 21.95
CA ASP A 37 -8.03 2.25 20.66
C ASP A 37 -8.53 1.14 19.75
N LYS A 38 -8.72 1.47 18.47
CA LYS A 38 -8.99 0.53 17.42
C LYS A 38 -7.70 0.20 16.68
N VAL A 39 -7.30 -1.06 16.70
CA VAL A 39 -6.09 -1.52 16.02
C VAL A 39 -6.47 -2.17 14.69
N HIS A 40 -5.82 -1.72 13.62
CA HIS A 40 -5.87 -2.36 12.30
C HIS A 40 -4.45 -2.82 11.95
N THR A 41 -4.32 -4.08 11.61
CA THR A 41 -3.04 -4.67 11.21
C THR A 41 -3.06 -4.98 9.71
N PHE A 42 -2.06 -4.47 9.00
CA PHE A 42 -1.91 -4.66 7.57
C PHE A 42 -0.59 -5.33 7.24
N LEU A 43 -0.60 -6.18 6.23
CA LEU A 43 0.59 -6.82 5.65
C LEU A 43 0.74 -6.33 4.22
N MET A 44 1.74 -5.50 3.97
CA MET A 44 2.02 -4.93 2.65
C MET A 44 3.20 -5.67 2.01
N TYR A 45 2.93 -6.38 0.91
CA TYR A 45 3.92 -7.21 0.21
C TYR A 45 3.68 -7.23 -1.29
N ASP A 46 4.75 -7.50 -2.04
CA ASP A 46 4.68 -7.83 -3.45
C ASP A 46 4.34 -9.31 -3.64
N MET A 47 3.61 -9.63 -4.70
CA MET A 47 3.19 -11.02 -4.97
C MET A 47 4.17 -11.80 -5.86
N ASP A 48 5.23 -11.19 -6.30
CA ASP A 48 6.28 -11.84 -7.11
C ASP A 48 7.04 -12.94 -6.34
N VAL A 49 6.98 -12.92 -5.00
CA VAL A 49 7.58 -13.96 -4.13
C VAL A 49 6.50 -14.93 -3.65
N GLN A 50 6.27 -16.02 -4.40
CA GLN A 50 5.19 -16.98 -4.11
C GLN A 50 5.27 -17.62 -2.72
N THR A 51 6.49 -17.92 -2.23
CA THR A 51 6.69 -18.61 -0.94
C THR A 51 6.18 -17.84 0.27
N ILE A 52 6.07 -16.51 0.17
CA ILE A 52 5.57 -15.68 1.26
C ILE A 52 4.04 -15.65 1.32
N ASN A 53 3.36 -15.82 0.19
CA ASN A 53 1.91 -15.67 0.10
C ASN A 53 1.16 -16.63 1.02
N GLU A 54 1.64 -17.87 1.18
CA GLU A 54 1.04 -18.83 2.10
C GLU A 54 1.22 -18.43 3.57
N LYS A 55 2.39 -17.88 3.92
CA LYS A 55 2.64 -17.35 5.28
C LYS A 55 1.70 -16.20 5.60
N LEU A 56 1.51 -15.28 4.66
CA LEU A 56 0.64 -14.12 4.81
C LEU A 56 -0.82 -14.53 5.00
N ARG A 57 -1.28 -15.59 4.33
CA ARG A 57 -2.65 -16.12 4.48
C ARG A 57 -2.95 -16.63 5.89
N LYS A 58 -1.93 -17.10 6.61
CA LYS A 58 -2.07 -17.62 7.99
C LYS A 58 -2.10 -16.51 9.05
N CYS A 59 -1.68 -15.30 8.70
CA CYS A 59 -1.66 -14.18 9.64
C CYS A 59 -3.07 -13.56 9.80
N LYS A 60 -3.43 -13.20 11.04
CA LYS A 60 -4.65 -12.44 11.34
C LYS A 60 -4.41 -10.96 11.06
N ALA A 61 -4.37 -10.60 9.78
CA ALA A 61 -4.14 -9.24 9.33
C ALA A 61 -4.71 -9.04 7.94
N GLU A 62 -5.04 -7.82 7.59
CA GLU A 62 -5.49 -7.49 6.23
C GLU A 62 -4.29 -7.42 5.28
N ARG A 63 -4.39 -8.09 4.14
CA ARG A 63 -3.32 -8.15 3.16
C ARG A 63 -3.45 -7.06 2.13
N LEU A 64 -2.45 -6.20 2.05
CA LEU A 64 -2.31 -5.15 1.04
C LEU A 64 -1.28 -5.62 0.00
N LEU A 65 -1.65 -6.63 -0.78
CA LEU A 65 -0.75 -7.23 -1.76
C LEU A 65 -0.80 -6.47 -3.07
N SER A 66 0.37 -6.32 -3.71
CA SER A 66 0.52 -5.75 -5.04
C SER A 66 1.05 -6.81 -6.02
N ASN A 67 0.43 -6.92 -7.19
CA ASN A 67 0.81 -7.87 -8.23
C ASN A 67 1.04 -7.12 -9.55
N PRO A 68 2.23 -7.15 -10.13
CA PRO A 68 3.41 -7.91 -9.68
C PRO A 68 4.11 -7.33 -8.45
N CYS A 69 4.18 -6.01 -8.30
CA CYS A 69 4.90 -5.33 -7.22
C CYS A 69 4.28 -3.96 -6.90
N PHE A 70 4.79 -3.32 -5.83
CA PHE A 70 4.30 -2.03 -5.32
C PHE A 70 4.19 -0.94 -6.39
N GLU A 71 5.06 -0.94 -7.39
CA GLU A 71 5.09 0.06 -8.45
C GLU A 71 3.79 0.13 -9.26
N ILE A 72 2.94 -0.94 -9.23
CA ILE A 72 1.60 -0.85 -9.84
C ILE A 72 0.76 0.24 -9.17
N TRP A 73 0.86 0.41 -7.83
CA TRP A 73 0.19 1.48 -7.13
C TRP A 73 0.63 2.86 -7.60
N LEU A 74 1.94 3.06 -7.79
CA LEU A 74 2.50 4.31 -8.31
C LEU A 74 2.03 4.60 -9.74
N LEU A 75 1.99 3.56 -10.61
CA LEU A 75 1.54 3.69 -11.98
C LEU A 75 0.08 4.13 -12.06
N LEU A 76 -0.78 3.60 -11.19
CA LEU A 76 -2.21 3.93 -11.17
C LEU A 76 -2.49 5.41 -10.83
N HIS A 77 -1.55 6.14 -10.22
CA HIS A 77 -1.66 7.59 -10.07
C HIS A 77 -1.50 8.32 -11.40
N ALA A 78 -0.69 7.78 -12.31
CA ALA A 78 -0.40 8.40 -13.60
C ALA A 78 -1.34 7.92 -14.72
N LYS A 79 -1.59 6.61 -14.80
CA LYS A 79 -2.40 6.01 -15.86
C LYS A 79 -3.10 4.73 -15.41
N ASP A 80 -4.12 4.33 -16.16
CA ASP A 80 -4.81 3.06 -15.99
C ASP A 80 -3.94 1.89 -16.51
N GLN A 81 -3.99 0.74 -15.83
CA GLN A 81 -3.31 -0.48 -16.23
C GLN A 81 -4.23 -1.67 -15.97
N LYS A 82 -4.76 -2.28 -17.01
CA LYS A 82 -5.74 -3.39 -16.90
C LYS A 82 -5.18 -4.73 -17.37
N THR A 83 -4.20 -4.69 -18.26
CA THR A 83 -3.57 -5.91 -18.79
C THR A 83 -2.43 -6.34 -17.91
N ALA A 84 -2.22 -7.65 -17.79
CA ALA A 84 -1.10 -8.21 -17.05
C ALA A 84 0.23 -7.59 -17.50
N ILE A 85 1.12 -7.38 -16.56
CA ILE A 85 2.40 -6.72 -16.81
C ILE A 85 3.49 -7.31 -15.90
N GLU A 86 4.65 -7.57 -16.45
CA GLU A 86 5.81 -8.03 -15.71
C GLU A 86 6.52 -6.86 -15.00
N THR A 87 7.22 -7.15 -13.89
CA THR A 87 7.86 -6.14 -13.03
C THR A 87 8.75 -5.16 -13.81
N ASP A 88 9.62 -5.68 -14.68
CA ASP A 88 10.54 -4.81 -15.46
C ASP A 88 9.80 -3.91 -16.45
N ALA A 89 8.76 -4.44 -17.09
CA ALA A 89 7.91 -3.67 -17.99
C ALA A 89 7.11 -2.61 -17.21
N LEU A 90 6.60 -2.95 -16.03
CA LEU A 90 5.89 -2.03 -15.15
C LEU A 90 6.77 -0.84 -14.74
N ILE A 91 8.02 -1.08 -14.35
CA ILE A 91 8.95 0.00 -14.00
C ILE A 91 9.25 0.90 -15.21
N LYS A 92 9.38 0.32 -16.41
CA LYS A 92 9.55 1.11 -17.65
C LYS A 92 8.31 1.97 -17.93
N GLU A 93 7.13 1.40 -17.78
CA GLU A 93 5.87 2.13 -17.96
C GLU A 93 5.66 3.22 -16.91
N LEU A 94 6.04 2.97 -15.65
CA LEU A 94 6.02 3.98 -14.60
C LEU A 94 6.87 5.20 -14.97
N LYS A 95 8.11 4.98 -15.43
CA LYS A 95 9.03 6.07 -15.82
C LYS A 95 8.52 6.90 -17.01
N LYS A 96 7.65 6.34 -17.84
CA LYS A 96 6.98 7.03 -18.95
C LYS A 96 5.65 7.66 -18.53
N GLY A 97 5.01 7.17 -17.48
CA GLY A 97 3.64 7.49 -17.10
C GLY A 97 3.43 8.94 -16.66
N ALA A 98 4.43 9.54 -16.03
CA ALA A 98 4.43 10.97 -15.69
C ALA A 98 5.87 11.49 -15.52
N PRO A 99 6.12 12.79 -15.79
CA PRO A 99 7.47 13.39 -15.68
C PRO A 99 8.13 13.17 -14.33
N VAL A 100 7.36 13.16 -13.24
CA VAL A 100 7.87 12.99 -11.86
C VAL A 100 8.52 11.60 -11.65
N TRP A 101 8.19 10.61 -12.48
CA TRP A 101 8.72 9.25 -12.40
C TRP A 101 9.91 8.98 -13.33
N LYS A 102 10.30 9.93 -14.19
CA LYS A 102 11.36 9.73 -15.19
C LYS A 102 12.63 9.12 -14.60
N ASN A 103 13.04 9.59 -13.42
CA ASN A 103 14.24 9.13 -12.71
C ASN A 103 13.88 8.27 -11.48
N TYR A 104 12.75 7.56 -11.52
CA TYR A 104 12.33 6.72 -10.41
C TYR A 104 13.39 5.67 -10.09
N SER A 105 13.67 5.53 -8.80
CA SER A 105 14.46 4.46 -8.20
C SER A 105 13.78 4.01 -6.90
N LYS A 106 14.07 2.80 -6.42
CA LYS A 106 13.53 2.28 -5.15
C LYS A 106 14.18 2.97 -3.94
N SER A 107 14.09 4.27 -3.86
CA SER A 107 14.60 5.12 -2.80
C SER A 107 13.47 5.96 -2.18
N ALA A 108 13.79 6.80 -1.21
CA ALA A 108 12.82 7.73 -0.64
C ALA A 108 12.23 8.66 -1.71
N PHE A 109 10.92 8.88 -1.64
CA PHE A 109 10.23 9.78 -2.56
C PHE A 109 10.67 11.23 -2.36
N THR A 110 10.87 11.93 -3.46
CA THR A 110 11.05 13.39 -3.47
C THR A 110 9.73 14.09 -3.08
N ASP A 111 9.81 15.35 -2.68
CA ASP A 111 8.61 16.11 -2.32
C ASP A 111 7.67 16.30 -3.53
N THR A 112 8.23 16.44 -4.74
CA THR A 112 7.45 16.49 -5.99
C THR A 112 6.68 15.17 -6.21
N GLN A 113 7.32 14.02 -5.97
CA GLN A 113 6.66 12.72 -6.07
C GLN A 113 5.56 12.55 -5.03
N LYS A 114 5.80 12.98 -3.78
CA LYS A 114 4.80 12.95 -2.71
C LYS A 114 3.58 13.83 -3.04
N SER A 115 3.82 15.03 -3.57
CA SER A 115 2.73 15.93 -4.02
C SER A 115 1.92 15.28 -5.13
N PHE A 116 2.58 14.74 -6.15
CA PHE A 116 1.91 14.04 -7.25
C PHE A 116 1.05 12.87 -6.76
N LEU A 117 1.56 12.05 -5.83
CA LEU A 117 0.80 10.96 -5.24
C LEU A 117 -0.42 11.49 -4.50
N ASN A 118 -0.25 12.52 -3.67
CA ASN A 118 -1.35 13.12 -2.93
C ASN A 118 -2.47 13.64 -3.86
N ASP A 119 -2.08 14.38 -4.90
CA ASP A 119 -3.02 15.02 -5.83
C ASP A 119 -3.80 14.01 -6.69
N ASN A 120 -3.24 12.82 -6.90
CA ASN A 120 -3.83 11.77 -7.74
C ASN A 120 -4.32 10.54 -6.95
N THR A 121 -4.35 10.59 -5.62
CA THR A 121 -4.73 9.45 -4.77
C THR A 121 -6.14 8.95 -5.09
N ASP A 122 -7.13 9.83 -5.22
CA ASP A 122 -8.53 9.41 -5.47
C ASP A 122 -8.68 8.72 -6.83
N VAL A 123 -7.95 9.18 -7.84
CA VAL A 123 -7.92 8.55 -9.17
C VAL A 123 -7.26 7.17 -9.09
N ALA A 124 -6.15 7.04 -8.37
CA ALA A 124 -5.47 5.77 -8.16
C ALA A 124 -6.34 4.76 -7.42
N VAL A 125 -7.04 5.19 -6.36
CA VAL A 125 -8.02 4.37 -5.63
C VAL A 125 -9.12 3.88 -6.56
N ALA A 126 -9.72 4.75 -7.36
CA ALA A 126 -10.78 4.39 -8.30
C ALA A 126 -10.30 3.38 -9.36
N ARG A 127 -9.06 3.52 -9.85
CA ARG A 127 -8.44 2.57 -10.79
C ARG A 127 -8.15 1.23 -10.13
N ALA A 128 -7.55 1.23 -8.92
CA ALA A 128 -7.23 0.02 -8.18
C ALA A 128 -8.48 -0.82 -7.85
N LYS A 129 -9.59 -0.19 -7.47
CA LYS A 129 -10.86 -0.87 -7.19
C LYS A 129 -11.49 -1.59 -8.39
N LYS A 130 -11.12 -1.22 -9.61
CA LYS A 130 -11.58 -1.89 -10.85
C LYS A 130 -10.76 -3.13 -11.19
N LEU A 131 -9.60 -3.31 -10.55
CA LEU A 131 -8.75 -4.47 -10.76
C LEU A 131 -9.21 -5.64 -9.89
N ARG A 132 -9.03 -6.85 -10.42
CA ARG A 132 -9.39 -8.06 -9.68
C ARG A 132 -8.29 -8.39 -8.69
N GLU A 133 -8.64 -8.38 -7.41
CA GLU A 133 -7.69 -8.60 -6.31
C GLU A 133 -6.87 -9.89 -6.50
N PHE A 134 -5.61 -9.83 -6.19
CA PHE A 134 -4.59 -10.88 -6.32
C PHE A 134 -4.23 -11.32 -7.75
N LEU A 135 -4.93 -10.86 -8.77
CA LEU A 135 -4.54 -11.09 -10.16
C LEU A 135 -3.57 -9.99 -10.64
N ASN A 136 -2.77 -10.29 -11.67
CA ASN A 136 -1.91 -9.31 -12.31
C ASN A 136 -2.67 -8.55 -13.42
N PRO A 137 -2.77 -7.22 -13.36
CA PRO A 137 -2.28 -6.33 -12.29
C PRO A 137 -3.30 -6.15 -11.17
N SER A 138 -2.81 -5.93 -9.94
CA SER A 138 -3.67 -5.53 -8.82
C SER A 138 -2.88 -4.89 -7.69
N THR A 139 -3.55 -4.18 -6.80
CA THR A 139 -3.00 -3.71 -5.53
C THR A 139 -4.11 -3.55 -4.50
N GLY A 140 -3.82 -3.94 -3.25
CA GLY A 140 -4.73 -3.79 -2.12
C GLY A 140 -4.52 -2.49 -1.34
N ILE A 141 -3.57 -1.64 -1.72
CA ILE A 141 -3.19 -0.42 -0.96
C ILE A 141 -4.37 0.54 -0.79
N TYR A 142 -5.29 0.59 -1.76
CA TYR A 142 -6.49 1.43 -1.67
C TYR A 142 -7.32 1.17 -0.40
N LYS A 143 -7.29 -0.03 0.17
CA LYS A 143 -8.01 -0.37 1.41
C LYS A 143 -7.49 0.43 2.61
N LEU A 144 -6.17 0.61 2.71
CA LEU A 144 -5.56 1.47 3.72
C LEU A 144 -5.96 2.94 3.50
N ILE A 145 -5.93 3.40 2.26
CA ILE A 145 -6.31 4.78 1.93
C ILE A 145 -7.79 5.04 2.29
N ASP A 146 -8.70 4.13 1.91
CA ASP A 146 -10.13 4.23 2.27
C ASP A 146 -10.32 4.32 3.79
N LEU A 147 -9.58 3.50 4.56
CA LEU A 147 -9.63 3.54 6.03
C LEU A 147 -9.17 4.89 6.58
N LEU A 148 -8.04 5.41 6.07
CA LEU A 148 -7.50 6.69 6.49
C LEU A 148 -8.46 7.84 6.16
N GLN A 149 -9.01 7.88 4.96
CA GLN A 149 -9.96 8.91 4.53
C GLN A 149 -11.27 8.86 5.32
N LYS A 150 -11.79 7.67 5.62
CA LYS A 150 -12.98 7.50 6.45
C LYS A 150 -12.79 8.08 7.86
N ASN A 151 -11.64 7.78 8.48
CA ASN A 151 -11.36 8.27 9.81
C ASN A 151 -11.05 9.78 9.84
N ALA A 152 -10.42 10.33 8.80
CA ALA A 152 -10.19 11.76 8.68
C ALA A 152 -11.51 12.57 8.61
N LYS A 153 -12.54 12.03 7.93
CA LYS A 153 -13.88 12.67 7.86
C LYS A 153 -14.62 12.65 9.19
N MET A 154 -14.42 11.65 10.04
CA MET A 154 -15.07 11.53 11.35
C MET A 154 -14.56 12.55 12.37
N VAL A 155 -13.39 13.14 12.17
CA VAL A 155 -12.79 14.14 13.08
C VAL A 155 -13.26 15.57 12.75
N ASN A 156 -13.83 15.78 11.57
CA ASN A 156 -14.27 17.10 11.09
C ASN A 156 -15.77 17.38 11.33
N HIS A 157 -16.44 16.51 12.07
CA HIS A 157 -17.82 16.65 12.55
C HIS A 157 -17.85 16.64 14.08
#